data_4ab6c58a02a3a7fa20fa295bdec42ed5
#
_entry.id   4ab6c58a02a3a7fa20fa295bdec42ed5
#
_cell.length_a   1.000
_cell.length_b   1.000
_cell.length_c   1.000
_cell.angle_alpha   90.00
_cell.angle_beta   90.00
_cell.angle_gamma   90.00
#
_symmetry.space_group_name_H-M   'P 1'
#
loop_
_entity.id
_entity.type
_entity.pdbx_description
1 polymer ?
#
loop_
_entity_poly.entity_id
_entity_poly.type
_entity_poly.pdbx_seq_one_letter_code
_entity_poly.pdbx_strand_id
1 'polypeptide(L)'
;SLPANQGQVLVLFGPSGSGKTSTLRCLAGATDPDAGIISIGERVVFDSRSGLNIKLAERRVGYLPQNYGLFPHLSVADNIAFGLFKWEKRRVESRVQELINLMQLRGLEKRFPRQLSGGQQQRVAFARALAPDPAILLLDEPFSALDANIRAELRENLALLSRKLDLPVVFITHDLEEAYMLADRIAVYERGRVLQYGSREQIFYHPATREVARLVNIRNIWPGLVQGGVSGEGLVRVRTGFGSLLAKAPTGRELEAGSSVTACLRPEQAILRPAPETHPAGNAFRGRIVGEITRGSLYTLFFQVRRDPADPQLLSLEGTRHPGFNQPYDIELEVPARQYNELRKAGPENLLVEIEPEAVHLITA
;
A
#
# COMPACT_ATOMS: atom_id res chain seq x y z
N SER A 1 -8.91 -12.44 -12.96
CA SER A 1 -8.61 -13.44 -11.92
C SER A 1 -7.54 -12.90 -11.00
N LEU A 2 -7.75 -13.03 -9.71
CA LEU A 2 -6.73 -12.78 -8.70
C LEU A 2 -6.12 -14.14 -8.36
N PRO A 3 -4.99 -14.56 -8.95
CA PRO A 3 -4.36 -15.81 -8.59
C PRO A 3 -3.69 -15.62 -7.24
N ALA A 4 -4.30 -16.10 -6.17
CA ALA A 4 -3.61 -16.32 -4.91
C ALA A 4 -2.98 -17.70 -4.97
N ASN A 5 -1.69 -17.77 -5.21
CA ASN A 5 -0.91 -18.99 -5.05
C ASN A 5 -0.77 -19.31 -3.55
N GLN A 6 -0.45 -20.56 -3.24
CA GLN A 6 -0.25 -21.04 -1.86
C GLN A 6 0.74 -20.12 -1.12
N GLY A 7 0.42 -19.77 0.12
CA GLY A 7 1.23 -18.92 0.98
C GLY A 7 1.36 -17.44 0.57
N GLN A 8 0.60 -16.97 -0.43
CA GLN A 8 0.64 -15.57 -0.86
C GLN A 8 -0.33 -14.68 -0.08
N VAL A 9 0.10 -13.45 0.13
CA VAL A 9 -0.70 -12.38 0.73
C VAL A 9 -1.17 -11.41 -0.35
N LEU A 10 -2.48 -11.38 -0.59
CA LEU A 10 -3.14 -10.39 -1.43
C LEU A 10 -3.72 -9.28 -0.57
N VAL A 11 -3.34 -8.06 -0.84
CA VAL A 11 -3.89 -6.87 -0.17
C VAL A 11 -4.92 -6.18 -1.06
N LEU A 12 -6.10 -5.91 -0.50
CA LEU A 12 -7.08 -4.98 -1.07
C LEU A 12 -6.84 -3.61 -0.44
N PHE A 13 -6.22 -2.70 -1.18
CA PHE A 13 -5.80 -1.39 -0.73
C PHE A 13 -6.67 -0.27 -1.32
N GLY A 14 -6.95 0.77 -0.56
CA GLY A 14 -7.67 1.96 -1.04
C GLY A 14 -8.43 2.67 0.07
N PRO A 15 -9.07 3.84 -0.23
CA PRO A 15 -9.77 4.64 0.76
C PRO A 15 -11.00 3.93 1.32
N SER A 16 -11.48 4.40 2.48
CA SER A 16 -12.72 3.91 3.07
C SER A 16 -13.90 4.11 2.10
N GLY A 17 -14.82 3.14 2.06
CA GLY A 17 -15.96 3.18 1.15
C GLY A 17 -15.66 2.77 -0.30
N SER A 18 -14.45 2.34 -0.65
CA SER A 18 -14.09 1.93 -2.02
C SER A 18 -14.58 0.54 -2.44
N GLY A 19 -15.31 -0.19 -1.58
CA GLY A 19 -15.89 -1.50 -1.91
C GLY A 19 -15.08 -2.73 -1.45
N LYS A 20 -13.95 -2.56 -0.77
CA LYS A 20 -13.07 -3.66 -0.31
C LYS A 20 -13.79 -4.65 0.61
N THR A 21 -14.44 -4.15 1.66
CA THR A 21 -15.21 -4.98 2.61
C THR A 21 -16.34 -5.73 1.92
N SER A 22 -17.05 -5.09 0.96
CA SER A 22 -18.09 -5.75 0.17
C SER A 22 -17.50 -6.91 -0.64
N THR A 23 -16.35 -6.69 -1.30
CA THR A 23 -15.64 -7.75 -2.03
C THR A 23 -15.25 -8.89 -1.10
N LEU A 24 -14.69 -8.60 0.08
CA LEU A 24 -14.29 -9.62 1.05
C LEU A 24 -15.49 -10.42 1.55
N ARG A 25 -16.63 -9.76 1.82
CA ARG A 25 -17.88 -10.42 2.22
C ARG A 25 -18.45 -11.31 1.12
N CYS A 26 -18.34 -10.89 -0.15
CA CYS A 26 -18.72 -11.73 -1.28
C CYS A 26 -17.82 -12.97 -1.39
N LEU A 27 -16.50 -12.84 -1.20
CA LEU A 27 -15.57 -13.96 -1.15
C LEU A 27 -15.93 -14.94 -0.02
N ALA A 28 -16.24 -14.40 1.16
CA ALA A 28 -16.65 -15.20 2.32
C ALA A 28 -18.00 -15.89 2.11
N GLY A 29 -18.88 -15.38 1.26
CA GLY A 29 -20.26 -15.83 1.12
C GLY A 29 -21.19 -15.27 2.19
N ALA A 30 -20.80 -14.14 2.81
CA ALA A 30 -21.63 -13.39 3.74
C ALA A 30 -22.56 -12.38 3.04
N THR A 31 -22.29 -12.08 1.79
CA THR A 31 -23.12 -11.26 0.89
C THR A 31 -23.06 -11.87 -0.49
N ASP A 32 -24.18 -11.92 -1.18
CA ASP A 32 -24.24 -12.45 -2.54
C ASP A 32 -23.86 -11.36 -3.54
N PRO A 33 -22.93 -11.64 -4.48
CA PRO A 33 -22.66 -10.72 -5.57
C PRO A 33 -23.79 -10.77 -6.60
N ASP A 34 -24.03 -9.64 -7.30
CA ASP A 34 -25.04 -9.56 -8.37
C ASP A 34 -24.67 -10.44 -9.57
N ALA A 35 -23.38 -10.48 -9.93
CA ALA A 35 -22.90 -11.26 -11.05
C ALA A 35 -21.40 -11.59 -10.92
N GLY A 36 -20.95 -12.63 -11.64
CA GLY A 36 -19.55 -13.01 -11.74
C GLY A 36 -19.28 -14.45 -11.33
N ILE A 37 -18.00 -14.76 -11.13
CA ILE A 37 -17.52 -16.07 -10.70
C ILE A 37 -16.54 -15.87 -9.55
N ILE A 38 -16.68 -16.66 -8.49
CA ILE A 38 -15.71 -16.73 -7.38
C ILE A 38 -15.23 -18.17 -7.29
N SER A 39 -13.88 -18.33 -7.30
CA SER A 39 -13.21 -19.60 -7.08
C SER A 39 -12.25 -19.48 -5.88
N ILE A 40 -12.19 -20.52 -5.06
CA ILE A 40 -11.22 -20.66 -3.96
C ILE A 40 -10.39 -21.91 -4.26
N GLY A 41 -9.13 -21.71 -4.62
CA GLY A 41 -8.34 -22.76 -5.28
C GLY A 41 -9.02 -23.19 -6.59
N GLU A 42 -9.15 -24.49 -6.78
CA GLU A 42 -9.82 -25.07 -7.97
C GLU A 42 -11.35 -25.12 -7.84
N ARG A 43 -11.91 -24.83 -6.67
CA ARG A 43 -13.33 -24.95 -6.40
C ARG A 43 -14.08 -23.66 -6.70
N VAL A 44 -15.02 -23.69 -7.66
CA VAL A 44 -15.99 -22.61 -7.86
C VAL A 44 -16.98 -22.59 -6.70
N VAL A 45 -17.11 -21.45 -6.01
CA VAL A 45 -18.00 -21.27 -4.85
C VAL A 45 -19.18 -20.35 -5.16
N PHE A 46 -19.09 -19.56 -6.23
CA PHE A 46 -20.17 -18.74 -6.75
C PHE A 46 -20.03 -18.62 -8.27
N ASP A 47 -21.14 -18.78 -8.99
CA ASP A 47 -21.25 -18.52 -10.43
C ASP A 47 -22.68 -18.10 -10.75
N SER A 48 -22.84 -16.83 -11.12
CA SER A 48 -24.14 -16.24 -11.44
C SER A 48 -24.80 -16.84 -12.67
N ARG A 49 -24.01 -17.42 -13.59
CA ARG A 49 -24.54 -18.02 -14.85
C ARG A 49 -25.16 -19.39 -14.60
N SER A 50 -24.56 -20.21 -13.76
CA SER A 50 -25.03 -21.52 -13.39
C SER A 50 -25.97 -21.52 -12.17
N GLY A 51 -26.13 -20.37 -11.49
CA GLY A 51 -26.89 -20.26 -10.25
C GLY A 51 -26.21 -20.90 -9.05
N LEU A 52 -24.92 -21.24 -9.15
CA LEU A 52 -24.15 -21.81 -8.06
C LEU A 52 -23.85 -20.75 -6.99
N ASN A 53 -24.27 -21.02 -5.75
CA ASN A 53 -23.93 -20.18 -4.59
C ASN A 53 -23.73 -21.08 -3.36
N ILE A 54 -22.46 -21.38 -3.06
CA ILE A 54 -22.09 -22.17 -1.87
C ILE A 54 -22.18 -21.29 -0.64
N LYS A 55 -22.87 -21.77 0.40
CA LYS A 55 -23.04 -21.05 1.66
C LYS A 55 -21.71 -20.88 2.41
N LEU A 56 -21.58 -19.79 3.17
CA LEU A 56 -20.40 -19.43 3.98
C LEU A 56 -19.79 -20.64 4.72
N ALA A 57 -20.61 -21.40 5.45
CA ALA A 57 -20.16 -22.53 6.25
C ALA A 57 -19.49 -23.68 5.46
N GLU A 58 -19.71 -23.72 4.13
CA GLU A 58 -19.20 -24.76 3.23
C GLU A 58 -18.07 -24.27 2.32
N ARG A 59 -17.77 -22.96 2.33
CA ARG A 59 -16.69 -22.37 1.49
C ARG A 59 -15.29 -22.65 2.00
N ARG A 60 -15.12 -23.19 3.22
CA ARG A 60 -13.83 -23.42 3.88
C ARG A 60 -13.00 -22.12 3.97
N VAL A 61 -13.63 -21.06 4.43
CA VAL A 61 -13.04 -19.73 4.57
C VAL A 61 -12.86 -19.40 6.05
N GLY A 62 -11.67 -18.98 6.45
CA GLY A 62 -11.44 -18.31 7.72
C GLY A 62 -11.71 -16.82 7.55
N TYR A 63 -12.69 -16.27 8.26
CA TYR A 63 -13.04 -14.85 8.16
C TYR A 63 -12.86 -14.13 9.49
N LEU A 64 -12.11 -13.05 9.46
CA LEU A 64 -11.88 -12.16 10.60
C LEU A 64 -12.43 -10.77 10.25
N PRO A 65 -13.56 -10.37 10.85
CA PRO A 65 -14.13 -9.04 10.65
C PRO A 65 -13.37 -7.96 11.44
N GLN A 66 -13.52 -6.71 11.08
CA GLN A 66 -12.84 -5.55 11.65
C GLN A 66 -12.97 -5.44 13.18
N ASN A 67 -14.12 -5.80 13.74
CA ASN A 67 -14.39 -5.78 15.18
C ASN A 67 -14.08 -7.11 15.87
N TYR A 68 -13.27 -7.97 15.26
CA TYR A 68 -12.91 -9.31 15.70
C TYR A 68 -14.09 -10.30 15.82
N GLY A 69 -15.32 -9.82 16.05
CA GLY A 69 -16.55 -10.63 16.14
C GLY A 69 -16.50 -11.73 17.22
N LEU A 70 -15.72 -11.56 18.29
CA LEU A 70 -15.67 -12.52 19.36
C LEU A 70 -17.01 -12.64 20.09
N PHE A 71 -17.37 -13.84 20.48
CA PHE A 71 -18.57 -14.11 21.27
C PHE A 71 -18.31 -13.72 22.73
N PRO A 72 -18.96 -12.66 23.28
CA PRO A 72 -18.61 -12.10 24.57
C PRO A 72 -18.94 -13.03 25.74
N HIS A 73 -19.84 -13.97 25.53
CA HIS A 73 -20.32 -14.96 26.51
C HIS A 73 -19.56 -16.29 26.49
N LEU A 74 -18.62 -16.44 25.53
CA LEU A 74 -17.76 -17.63 25.41
C LEU A 74 -16.35 -17.33 25.92
N SER A 75 -15.71 -18.32 26.51
CA SER A 75 -14.29 -18.25 26.88
C SER A 75 -13.39 -18.21 25.65
N VAL A 76 -12.09 -17.98 25.83
CA VAL A 76 -11.09 -18.08 24.76
C VAL A 76 -11.14 -19.45 24.08
N ALA A 77 -11.10 -20.53 24.87
CA ALA A 77 -11.14 -21.88 24.33
C ALA A 77 -12.45 -22.17 23.58
N ASP A 78 -13.60 -21.72 24.11
CA ASP A 78 -14.89 -21.89 23.46
C ASP A 78 -15.06 -21.06 22.22
N ASN A 79 -14.51 -19.83 22.18
CA ASN A 79 -14.45 -19.01 20.97
C ASN A 79 -13.69 -19.73 19.86
N ILE A 80 -12.52 -20.30 20.17
CA ILE A 80 -11.69 -21.04 19.18
C ILE A 80 -12.43 -22.30 18.73
N ALA A 81 -13.08 -23.04 19.65
CA ALA A 81 -13.79 -24.24 19.34
C ALA A 81 -15.11 -24.06 18.57
N PHE A 82 -15.64 -22.84 18.50
CA PHE A 82 -17.00 -22.56 18.03
C PHE A 82 -17.28 -23.11 16.61
N GLY A 83 -16.31 -23.01 15.69
CA GLY A 83 -16.46 -23.54 14.33
C GLY A 83 -16.29 -25.06 14.20
N LEU A 84 -15.95 -25.78 15.28
CA LEU A 84 -15.57 -27.19 15.26
C LEU A 84 -16.68 -28.13 15.70
N PHE A 85 -17.94 -27.70 15.73
CA PHE A 85 -19.08 -28.42 16.28
C PHE A 85 -19.37 -29.78 15.61
N LYS A 86 -18.82 -30.02 14.40
CA LYS A 86 -18.92 -31.29 13.67
C LYS A 86 -17.74 -32.24 13.94
N TRP A 87 -16.74 -31.81 14.72
CA TRP A 87 -15.55 -32.60 14.96
C TRP A 87 -15.70 -33.42 16.24
N GLU A 88 -14.99 -34.54 16.31
CA GLU A 88 -14.90 -35.34 17.55
C GLU A 88 -14.24 -34.54 18.66
N LYS A 89 -14.72 -34.71 19.90
CA LYS A 89 -14.29 -33.95 21.08
C LYS A 89 -12.78 -33.96 21.29
N ARG A 90 -12.13 -35.13 21.17
CA ARG A 90 -10.66 -35.23 21.31
C ARG A 90 -9.92 -34.43 20.24
N ARG A 91 -10.42 -34.42 19.02
CA ARG A 91 -9.85 -33.62 17.92
C ARG A 91 -10.04 -32.10 18.14
N VAL A 92 -11.20 -31.70 18.66
CA VAL A 92 -11.46 -30.32 19.06
C VAL A 92 -10.48 -29.87 20.14
N GLU A 93 -10.32 -30.64 21.21
CA GLU A 93 -9.40 -30.32 22.32
C GLU A 93 -7.96 -30.18 21.83
N SER A 94 -7.48 -31.12 21.00
CA SER A 94 -6.15 -31.08 20.40
C SER A 94 -5.95 -29.86 19.55
N ARG A 95 -6.91 -29.52 18.65
CA ARG A 95 -6.84 -28.37 17.76
C ARG A 95 -6.87 -27.03 18.50
N VAL A 96 -7.71 -26.91 19.51
CA VAL A 96 -7.78 -25.72 20.37
C VAL A 96 -6.46 -25.53 21.10
N GLN A 97 -5.86 -26.58 21.66
CA GLN A 97 -4.57 -26.49 22.35
C GLN A 97 -3.41 -26.12 21.38
N GLU A 98 -3.40 -26.66 20.17
CA GLU A 98 -2.47 -26.28 19.12
C GLU A 98 -2.54 -24.78 18.82
N LEU A 99 -3.75 -24.25 18.60
CA LEU A 99 -3.97 -22.84 18.26
C LEU A 99 -3.68 -21.90 19.45
N ILE A 100 -4.00 -22.31 20.68
CA ILE A 100 -3.61 -21.58 21.90
C ILE A 100 -2.08 -21.44 21.96
N ASN A 101 -1.34 -22.51 21.67
CA ASN A 101 0.10 -22.47 21.65
C ASN A 101 0.64 -21.61 20.50
N LEU A 102 0.10 -21.78 19.27
CA LEU A 102 0.48 -21.03 18.08
C LEU A 102 0.28 -19.52 18.27
N MET A 103 -0.84 -19.13 18.90
CA MET A 103 -1.21 -17.72 19.12
C MET A 103 -0.72 -17.17 20.46
N GLN A 104 0.11 -17.92 21.22
CA GLN A 104 0.66 -17.50 22.52
C GLN A 104 -0.44 -17.10 23.54
N LEU A 105 -1.51 -17.88 23.61
CA LEU A 105 -2.67 -17.63 24.49
C LEU A 105 -2.69 -18.52 25.74
N ARG A 106 -1.56 -19.18 26.08
CA ARG A 106 -1.47 -20.07 27.27
C ARG A 106 -1.80 -19.30 28.53
N GLY A 107 -2.61 -19.96 29.41
CA GLY A 107 -3.08 -19.37 30.65
C GLY A 107 -4.28 -18.42 30.51
N LEU A 108 -4.77 -18.21 29.28
CA LEU A 108 -5.94 -17.38 29.00
C LEU A 108 -7.18 -18.19 28.60
N GLU A 109 -7.10 -19.50 28.55
CA GLU A 109 -8.10 -20.43 27.99
C GLU A 109 -9.51 -20.19 28.55
N LYS A 110 -9.61 -19.92 29.85
CA LYS A 110 -10.86 -19.71 30.58
C LYS A 110 -11.32 -18.27 30.68
N ARG A 111 -10.50 -17.30 30.15
CA ARG A 111 -10.85 -15.87 30.15
C ARG A 111 -11.91 -15.58 29.10
N PHE A 112 -12.70 -14.54 29.38
CA PHE A 112 -13.70 -14.00 28.43
C PHE A 112 -13.11 -12.81 27.67
N PRO A 113 -13.65 -12.45 26.48
CA PRO A 113 -13.14 -11.34 25.67
C PRO A 113 -12.93 -10.04 26.45
N ARG A 114 -13.84 -9.66 27.33
CA ARG A 114 -13.75 -8.46 28.18
C ARG A 114 -12.55 -8.42 29.14
N GLN A 115 -11.89 -9.55 29.35
CA GLN A 115 -10.74 -9.71 30.26
C GLN A 115 -9.41 -9.72 29.51
N LEU A 116 -9.45 -9.49 28.19
CA LEU A 116 -8.32 -9.56 27.29
C LEU A 116 -7.95 -8.17 26.77
N SER A 117 -6.65 -7.93 26.54
CA SER A 117 -6.20 -6.77 25.77
C SER A 117 -6.65 -6.87 24.31
N GLY A 118 -6.65 -5.75 23.58
CA GLY A 118 -7.01 -5.73 22.14
C GLY A 118 -6.19 -6.71 21.31
N GLY A 119 -4.87 -6.78 21.52
CA GLY A 119 -4.01 -7.75 20.86
C GLY A 119 -4.31 -9.20 21.21
N GLN A 120 -4.68 -9.49 22.47
CA GLN A 120 -5.11 -10.84 22.88
C GLN A 120 -6.46 -11.19 22.23
N GLN A 121 -7.41 -10.26 22.17
CA GLN A 121 -8.68 -10.47 21.47
C GLN A 121 -8.47 -10.80 20.01
N GLN A 122 -7.59 -10.07 19.35
CA GLN A 122 -7.25 -10.32 17.95
C GLN A 122 -6.62 -11.70 17.75
N ARG A 123 -5.66 -12.10 18.59
CA ARG A 123 -5.06 -13.45 18.54
C ARG A 123 -6.08 -14.56 18.72
N VAL A 124 -7.08 -14.37 19.61
CA VAL A 124 -8.22 -15.30 19.76
C VAL A 124 -9.06 -15.35 18.48
N ALA A 125 -9.34 -14.20 17.85
CA ALA A 125 -10.10 -14.14 16.61
C ALA A 125 -9.36 -14.80 15.43
N PHE A 126 -8.04 -14.64 15.34
CA PHE A 126 -7.20 -15.39 14.40
C PHE A 126 -7.26 -16.90 14.66
N ALA A 127 -7.07 -17.32 15.91
CA ALA A 127 -7.18 -18.74 16.28
C ALA A 127 -8.53 -19.33 15.87
N ARG A 128 -9.63 -18.61 16.12
CA ARG A 128 -10.98 -19.02 15.72
C ARG A 128 -11.13 -19.14 14.21
N ALA A 129 -10.59 -18.17 13.43
CA ALA A 129 -10.65 -18.20 11.98
C ALA A 129 -9.85 -19.37 11.38
N LEU A 130 -8.74 -19.77 12.02
CA LEU A 130 -7.88 -20.88 11.61
C LEU A 130 -8.38 -22.26 12.11
N ALA A 131 -9.26 -22.29 13.12
CA ALA A 131 -9.66 -23.54 13.76
C ALA A 131 -10.26 -24.56 12.79
N PRO A 132 -11.16 -24.17 11.82
CA PRO A 132 -11.79 -25.12 10.90
C PRO A 132 -10.85 -25.63 9.79
N ASP A 133 -9.57 -25.30 9.78
CA ASP A 133 -8.62 -25.61 8.72
C ASP A 133 -9.07 -25.06 7.35
N PRO A 134 -9.12 -23.71 7.23
CA PRO A 134 -9.65 -23.06 6.03
C PRO A 134 -8.72 -23.21 4.84
N ALA A 135 -9.26 -23.10 3.63
CA ALA A 135 -8.52 -23.06 2.38
C ALA A 135 -7.97 -21.64 2.05
N ILE A 136 -8.52 -20.61 2.70
CA ILE A 136 -8.13 -19.20 2.55
C ILE A 136 -8.48 -18.42 3.81
N LEU A 137 -7.66 -17.44 4.17
CA LEU A 137 -7.92 -16.53 5.27
C LEU A 137 -8.29 -15.13 4.74
N LEU A 138 -9.42 -14.62 5.18
CA LEU A 138 -9.96 -13.31 4.81
C LEU A 138 -9.96 -12.39 6.03
N LEU A 139 -9.28 -11.24 5.96
CA LEU A 139 -9.07 -10.33 7.08
C LEU A 139 -9.55 -8.92 6.72
N ASP A 140 -10.49 -8.39 7.48
CA ASP A 140 -11.05 -7.06 7.26
C ASP A 140 -10.44 -6.07 8.26
N GLU A 141 -9.47 -5.26 7.81
CA GLU A 141 -8.71 -4.28 8.60
C GLU A 141 -8.21 -4.85 9.95
N PRO A 142 -7.44 -5.94 9.93
CA PRO A 142 -7.15 -6.70 11.15
C PRO A 142 -6.37 -5.91 12.21
N PHE A 143 -5.65 -4.84 11.83
CA PHE A 143 -4.76 -4.08 12.71
C PHE A 143 -5.28 -2.70 13.10
N SER A 144 -6.47 -2.29 12.63
CA SER A 144 -6.98 -0.91 12.77
C SER A 144 -7.24 -0.48 14.22
N ALA A 145 -7.57 -1.42 15.12
CA ALA A 145 -7.93 -1.15 16.51
C ALA A 145 -6.76 -1.27 17.50
N LEU A 146 -5.52 -1.43 17.02
CA LEU A 146 -4.34 -1.70 17.84
C LEU A 146 -3.43 -0.49 17.97
N ASP A 147 -2.73 -0.40 19.10
CA ASP A 147 -1.60 0.52 19.25
C ASP A 147 -0.40 0.12 18.37
N ALA A 148 0.52 1.08 18.15
CA ALA A 148 1.60 0.93 17.18
C ALA A 148 2.55 -0.25 17.47
N ASN A 149 2.84 -0.53 18.75
CA ASN A 149 3.81 -1.56 19.12
C ASN A 149 3.22 -2.97 18.89
N ILE A 150 1.96 -3.17 19.33
CA ILE A 150 1.24 -4.45 19.15
C ILE A 150 1.00 -4.69 17.66
N ARG A 151 0.69 -3.63 16.90
CA ARG A 151 0.48 -3.69 15.45
C ARG A 151 1.73 -4.21 14.72
N ALA A 152 2.93 -3.68 15.04
CA ALA A 152 4.18 -4.12 14.42
C ALA A 152 4.44 -5.61 14.67
N GLU A 153 4.33 -6.08 15.91
CA GLU A 153 4.51 -7.49 16.27
C GLU A 153 3.53 -8.42 15.51
N LEU A 154 2.27 -8.01 15.40
CA LEU A 154 1.25 -8.84 14.75
C LEU A 154 1.36 -8.86 13.23
N ARG A 155 1.86 -7.78 12.62
CA ARG A 155 2.19 -7.74 11.18
C ARG A 155 3.26 -8.79 10.83
N GLU A 156 4.36 -8.82 11.58
CA GLU A 156 5.43 -9.82 11.39
C GLU A 156 4.89 -11.24 11.59
N ASN A 157 4.09 -11.45 12.64
CA ASN A 157 3.49 -12.75 12.92
C ASN A 157 2.54 -13.21 11.81
N LEU A 158 1.77 -12.31 11.17
CA LEU A 158 0.88 -12.67 10.06
C LEU A 158 1.66 -13.16 8.84
N ALA A 159 2.72 -12.43 8.46
CA ALA A 159 3.55 -12.80 7.32
C ALA A 159 4.23 -14.18 7.53
N LEU A 160 4.75 -14.42 8.74
CA LEU A 160 5.33 -15.70 9.12
C LEU A 160 4.29 -16.84 9.14
N LEU A 161 3.10 -16.54 9.64
CA LEU A 161 2.00 -17.51 9.75
C LEU A 161 1.50 -17.94 8.37
N SER A 162 1.28 -17.00 7.46
CA SER A 162 0.86 -17.29 6.09
C SER A 162 1.82 -18.23 5.38
N ARG A 163 3.12 -17.94 5.47
CA ARG A 163 4.18 -18.80 4.87
C ARG A 163 4.28 -20.16 5.55
N LYS A 164 4.23 -20.19 6.89
CA LYS A 164 4.34 -21.44 7.67
C LYS A 164 3.19 -22.40 7.43
N LEU A 165 1.98 -21.87 7.25
CA LEU A 165 0.75 -22.66 7.05
C LEU A 165 0.47 -22.92 5.56
N ASP A 166 1.28 -22.33 4.64
CA ASP A 166 1.04 -22.37 3.20
C ASP A 166 -0.40 -21.94 2.82
N LEU A 167 -0.95 -20.99 3.58
CA LEU A 167 -2.33 -20.55 3.53
C LEU A 167 -2.44 -19.22 2.77
N PRO A 168 -3.19 -19.15 1.67
CA PRO A 168 -3.48 -17.88 1.01
C PRO A 168 -4.21 -16.92 1.95
N VAL A 169 -3.78 -15.67 1.96
CA VAL A 169 -4.39 -14.61 2.77
C VAL A 169 -4.87 -13.48 1.87
N VAL A 170 -6.11 -13.06 2.04
CA VAL A 170 -6.61 -11.80 1.48
C VAL A 170 -6.91 -10.86 2.64
N PHE A 171 -6.26 -9.70 2.67
CA PHE A 171 -6.57 -8.77 3.73
C PHE A 171 -6.81 -7.34 3.21
N ILE A 172 -7.66 -6.61 3.92
CA ILE A 172 -7.99 -5.23 3.65
C ILE A 172 -7.16 -4.33 4.55
N THR A 173 -6.60 -3.29 3.96
CA THR A 173 -6.06 -2.15 4.71
C THR A 173 -6.20 -0.85 3.92
N HIS A 174 -6.20 0.27 4.62
CA HIS A 174 -6.00 1.61 4.08
C HIS A 174 -4.63 2.18 4.47
N ASP A 175 -3.84 1.43 5.24
CA ASP A 175 -2.48 1.78 5.65
C ASP A 175 -1.48 1.33 4.57
N LEU A 176 -0.74 2.30 4.04
CA LEU A 176 0.20 2.08 2.95
C LEU A 176 1.42 1.26 3.38
N GLU A 177 1.86 1.44 4.63
CA GLU A 177 2.98 0.70 5.21
C GLU A 177 2.62 -0.79 5.36
N GLU A 178 1.40 -1.09 5.85
CA GLU A 178 0.89 -2.46 5.91
C GLU A 178 0.85 -3.12 4.53
N ALA A 179 0.31 -2.40 3.54
CA ALA A 179 0.23 -2.90 2.19
C ALA A 179 1.62 -3.21 1.61
N TYR A 180 2.61 -2.33 1.83
CA TYR A 180 3.97 -2.54 1.33
C TYR A 180 4.70 -3.68 2.04
N MET A 181 4.60 -3.76 3.38
CA MET A 181 5.33 -4.75 4.17
C MET A 181 4.81 -6.17 3.98
N LEU A 182 3.49 -6.34 3.86
CA LEU A 182 2.86 -7.66 3.93
C LEU A 182 2.47 -8.24 2.57
N ALA A 183 2.20 -7.39 1.57
CA ALA A 183 1.68 -7.87 0.30
C ALA A 183 2.72 -8.54 -0.59
N ASP A 184 2.36 -9.67 -1.18
CA ASP A 184 2.98 -10.18 -2.40
C ASP A 184 2.31 -9.57 -3.64
N ARG A 185 0.98 -9.34 -3.54
CA ARG A 185 0.17 -8.69 -4.57
C ARG A 185 -0.76 -7.66 -3.93
N ILE A 186 -1.02 -6.58 -4.66
CA ILE A 186 -1.93 -5.53 -4.24
C ILE A 186 -2.97 -5.28 -5.33
N ALA A 187 -4.23 -5.19 -4.92
CA ALA A 187 -5.33 -4.68 -5.74
C ALA A 187 -5.72 -3.29 -5.19
N VAL A 188 -5.48 -2.26 -5.98
CA VAL A 188 -5.82 -0.88 -5.62
C VAL A 188 -7.27 -0.60 -5.98
N TYR A 189 -8.08 -0.29 -4.97
CA TYR A 189 -9.51 -0.01 -5.09
C TYR A 189 -9.82 1.48 -5.01
N GLU A 190 -10.66 1.95 -5.91
CA GLU A 190 -11.31 3.24 -5.81
C GLU A 190 -12.72 3.19 -6.39
N ARG A 191 -13.72 3.74 -5.70
CA ARG A 191 -15.12 3.87 -6.15
C ARG A 191 -15.72 2.59 -6.71
N GLY A 192 -15.50 1.46 -6.03
CA GLY A 192 -16.04 0.15 -6.42
C GLY A 192 -15.30 -0.54 -7.56
N ARG A 193 -14.14 -0.02 -7.99
CA ARG A 193 -13.35 -0.58 -9.09
C ARG A 193 -11.93 -0.88 -8.66
N VAL A 194 -11.33 -1.90 -9.28
CA VAL A 194 -9.89 -2.16 -9.19
C VAL A 194 -9.20 -1.31 -10.26
N LEU A 195 -8.42 -0.33 -9.83
CA LEU A 195 -7.67 0.56 -10.73
C LEU A 195 -6.39 -0.11 -11.24
N GLN A 196 -5.71 -0.84 -10.35
CA GLN A 196 -4.49 -1.57 -10.70
C GLN A 196 -4.35 -2.80 -9.82
N TYR A 197 -3.80 -3.87 -10.40
CA TYR A 197 -3.41 -5.10 -9.73
C TYR A 197 -2.00 -5.49 -10.15
N GLY A 198 -1.15 -5.80 -9.19
CA GLY A 198 0.25 -6.15 -9.48
C GLY A 198 1.04 -6.54 -8.24
N SER A 199 2.36 -6.75 -8.41
CA SER A 199 3.26 -6.88 -7.27
C SER A 199 3.32 -5.55 -6.48
N ARG A 200 3.76 -5.59 -5.23
CA ARG A 200 3.93 -4.37 -4.43
C ARG A 200 4.87 -3.37 -5.13
N GLU A 201 5.97 -3.85 -5.73
CA GLU A 201 6.91 -3.01 -6.46
C GLU A 201 6.24 -2.32 -7.65
N GLN A 202 5.42 -3.05 -8.42
CA GLN A 202 4.67 -2.49 -9.55
C GLN A 202 3.69 -1.40 -9.10
N ILE A 203 2.96 -1.64 -7.99
CA ILE A 203 1.98 -0.68 -7.49
C ILE A 203 2.66 0.57 -6.93
N PHE A 204 3.75 0.40 -6.18
CA PHE A 204 4.42 1.51 -5.49
C PHE A 204 5.29 2.35 -6.42
N TYR A 205 6.06 1.72 -7.33
CA TYR A 205 7.03 2.42 -8.17
C TYR A 205 6.57 2.64 -9.60
N HIS A 206 5.55 1.88 -10.06
CA HIS A 206 5.03 1.96 -11.42
C HIS A 206 3.50 2.07 -11.43
N PRO A 207 2.92 3.12 -10.82
CA PRO A 207 1.48 3.34 -10.85
C PRO A 207 0.99 3.54 -12.28
N ALA A 208 -0.11 2.85 -12.65
CA ALA A 208 -0.65 2.90 -14.00
C ALA A 208 -1.40 4.21 -14.30
N THR A 209 -1.90 4.88 -13.26
CA THR A 209 -2.68 6.13 -13.39
C THR A 209 -2.31 7.13 -12.31
N ARG A 210 -2.68 8.40 -12.52
CA ARG A 210 -2.50 9.48 -11.51
C ARG A 210 -3.24 9.18 -10.22
N GLU A 211 -4.41 8.55 -10.31
CA GLU A 211 -5.22 8.15 -9.17
C GLU A 211 -4.46 7.13 -8.31
N VAL A 212 -3.90 6.10 -8.94
CA VAL A 212 -3.07 5.12 -8.23
C VAL A 212 -1.85 5.79 -7.62
N ALA A 213 -1.14 6.64 -8.36
CA ALA A 213 0.01 7.37 -7.85
C ALA A 213 -0.32 8.17 -6.56
N ARG A 214 -1.47 8.86 -6.54
CA ARG A 214 -1.96 9.58 -5.35
C ARG A 214 -2.29 8.63 -4.20
N LEU A 215 -2.96 7.52 -4.48
CA LEU A 215 -3.36 6.55 -3.47
C LEU A 215 -2.14 5.89 -2.80
N VAL A 216 -1.05 5.67 -3.55
CA VAL A 216 0.21 5.15 -3.00
C VAL A 216 1.16 6.25 -2.52
N ASN A 217 0.63 7.44 -2.25
CA ASN A 217 1.32 8.57 -1.62
C ASN A 217 2.52 9.11 -2.43
N ILE A 218 2.51 8.99 -3.76
CA ILE A 218 3.43 9.75 -4.61
C ILE A 218 2.96 11.21 -4.60
N ARG A 219 3.83 12.13 -4.19
CA ARG A 219 3.49 13.54 -4.00
C ARG A 219 3.98 14.41 -5.14
N ASN A 220 5.12 14.07 -5.73
CA ASN A 220 5.61 14.73 -6.92
C ASN A 220 4.94 14.13 -8.15
N ILE A 221 3.91 14.78 -8.65
CA ILE A 221 3.12 14.37 -9.82
C ILE A 221 3.00 15.56 -10.74
N TRP A 222 3.79 15.56 -11.81
CA TRP A 222 3.92 16.68 -12.73
C TRP A 222 3.35 16.36 -14.12
N PRO A 223 2.37 17.10 -14.59
CA PRO A 223 2.00 17.03 -16.01
C PRO A 223 3.18 17.54 -16.86
N GLY A 224 3.39 16.90 -17.99
CA GLY A 224 4.48 17.26 -18.88
C GLY A 224 4.22 16.90 -20.34
N LEU A 225 5.05 17.43 -21.20
CA LEU A 225 5.06 17.17 -22.65
C LEU A 225 6.40 16.56 -23.04
N VAL A 226 6.36 15.51 -23.83
CA VAL A 226 7.56 14.87 -24.37
C VAL A 226 8.28 15.82 -25.34
N GLN A 227 9.58 16.04 -25.13
CA GLN A 227 10.44 16.84 -25.99
C GLN A 227 11.39 15.94 -26.80
N GLY A 228 11.03 15.57 -27.99
CA GLY A 228 11.85 14.72 -28.87
C GLY A 228 11.67 13.23 -28.62
N GLY A 229 12.35 12.41 -29.42
CA GLY A 229 12.31 10.95 -29.32
C GLY A 229 13.16 10.40 -28.16
N VAL A 230 13.07 9.08 -27.98
CA VAL A 230 13.88 8.35 -26.99
C VAL A 230 15.34 8.34 -27.43
N SER A 231 16.27 8.68 -26.53
CA SER A 231 17.71 8.61 -26.79
C SER A 231 18.20 7.15 -26.92
N GLY A 232 19.42 6.96 -27.44
CA GLY A 232 20.06 5.62 -27.50
C GLY A 232 20.23 4.96 -26.12
N GLU A 233 20.19 5.73 -25.04
CA GLU A 233 20.24 5.25 -23.66
C GLU A 233 18.85 4.90 -23.09
N GLY A 234 17.78 4.99 -23.88
CA GLY A 234 16.41 4.73 -23.45
C GLY A 234 15.81 5.85 -22.58
N LEU A 235 16.39 7.04 -22.63
CA LEU A 235 15.89 8.22 -21.91
C LEU A 235 15.03 9.09 -22.80
N VAL A 236 14.02 9.71 -22.22
CA VAL A 236 13.16 10.70 -22.86
C VAL A 236 13.17 12.00 -22.05
N ARG A 237 13.14 13.12 -22.74
CA ARG A 237 13.04 14.43 -22.11
C ARG A 237 11.60 14.88 -22.02
N VAL A 238 11.18 15.26 -20.84
CA VAL A 238 9.81 15.73 -20.54
C VAL A 238 9.88 17.18 -20.05
N ARG A 239 9.17 18.09 -20.68
CA ARG A 239 9.00 19.47 -20.22
C ARG A 239 7.92 19.51 -19.18
N THR A 240 8.28 19.94 -17.98
CA THR A 240 7.38 20.13 -16.83
C THR A 240 7.18 21.62 -16.53
N GLY A 241 6.37 21.96 -15.54
CA GLY A 241 6.14 23.35 -15.11
C GLY A 241 7.35 24.05 -14.49
N PHE A 242 8.42 23.32 -14.15
CA PHE A 242 9.62 23.89 -13.51
C PHE A 242 10.90 23.68 -14.33
N GLY A 243 10.83 23.00 -15.46
CA GLY A 243 11.99 22.74 -16.32
C GLY A 243 11.88 21.43 -17.09
N SER A 244 12.97 21.10 -17.77
CA SER A 244 13.07 19.81 -18.49
C SER A 244 13.59 18.72 -17.58
N LEU A 245 12.92 17.57 -17.59
CA LEU A 245 13.21 16.40 -16.78
C LEU A 245 13.54 15.21 -17.70
N LEU A 246 14.66 14.54 -17.47
CA LEU A 246 14.98 13.27 -18.12
C LEU A 246 14.33 12.13 -17.34
N ALA A 247 13.73 11.21 -18.05
CA ALA A 247 13.10 10.02 -17.47
C ALA A 247 13.38 8.80 -18.33
N LYS A 248 13.34 7.62 -17.72
CA LYS A 248 13.41 6.37 -18.48
C LYS A 248 12.13 6.18 -19.28
N ALA A 249 12.27 5.90 -20.57
CA ALA A 249 11.13 5.62 -21.43
C ALA A 249 10.42 4.32 -20.98
N PRO A 250 9.08 4.29 -20.95
CA PRO A 250 8.35 3.07 -20.62
C PRO A 250 8.60 1.99 -21.66
N THR A 251 8.84 0.76 -21.22
CA THR A 251 9.14 -0.37 -22.10
C THR A 251 7.92 -0.71 -22.98
N GLY A 252 8.15 -0.87 -24.28
CA GLY A 252 7.12 -1.31 -25.23
C GLY A 252 6.12 -0.22 -25.66
N ARG A 253 6.39 1.06 -25.35
CA ARG A 253 5.60 2.20 -25.84
C ARG A 253 6.51 3.22 -26.53
N GLU A 254 6.14 3.60 -27.72
CA GLU A 254 6.76 4.74 -28.40
C GLU A 254 6.18 6.04 -27.86
N LEU A 255 7.06 6.97 -27.50
CA LEU A 255 6.69 8.31 -27.07
C LEU A 255 7.05 9.29 -28.17
N GLU A 256 6.03 9.86 -28.79
CA GLU A 256 6.21 10.90 -29.80
C GLU A 256 6.41 12.27 -29.15
N ALA A 257 7.16 13.13 -29.80
CA ALA A 257 7.29 14.53 -29.40
C ALA A 257 5.92 15.22 -29.35
N GLY A 258 5.66 15.96 -28.28
CA GLY A 258 4.36 16.60 -28.01
C GLY A 258 3.35 15.73 -27.28
N SER A 259 3.61 14.43 -27.06
CA SER A 259 2.73 13.57 -26.27
C SER A 259 2.63 14.07 -24.83
N SER A 260 1.40 14.05 -24.29
CA SER A 260 1.14 14.38 -22.89
C SER A 260 1.48 13.19 -22.00
N VAL A 261 2.26 13.43 -20.98
CA VAL A 261 2.64 12.43 -19.97
C VAL A 261 2.50 13.01 -18.56
N THR A 262 2.52 12.15 -17.57
CA THR A 262 2.65 12.56 -16.17
C THR A 262 3.94 11.97 -15.62
N ALA A 263 4.86 12.82 -15.19
CA ALA A 263 6.05 12.39 -14.48
C ALA A 263 5.75 12.27 -12.99
N CYS A 264 6.15 11.16 -12.40
CA CYS A 264 5.95 10.83 -10.99
C CYS A 264 7.28 10.55 -10.32
N LEU A 265 7.48 11.10 -9.12
CA LEU A 265 8.68 10.87 -8.33
C LEU A 265 8.32 10.74 -6.84
N ARG A 266 8.89 9.80 -6.15
CA ARG A 266 8.76 9.72 -4.70
C ARG A 266 9.65 10.75 -4.01
N PRO A 267 9.17 11.42 -2.93
CA PRO A 267 9.96 12.45 -2.23
C PRO A 267 11.32 11.98 -1.74
N GLU A 268 11.44 10.72 -1.33
CA GLU A 268 12.67 10.10 -0.84
C GLU A 268 13.70 9.78 -1.95
N GLN A 269 13.30 9.86 -3.23
CA GLN A 269 14.18 9.62 -4.38
C GLN A 269 14.84 10.90 -4.92
N ALA A 270 14.43 12.06 -4.41
CA ALA A 270 15.06 13.33 -4.75
C ALA A 270 16.20 13.62 -3.76
N ILE A 271 17.41 13.90 -4.26
CA ILE A 271 18.62 14.08 -3.47
C ILE A 271 18.91 15.56 -3.32
N LEU A 272 18.94 16.07 -2.08
CA LEU A 272 19.28 17.46 -1.78
C LEU A 272 20.78 17.58 -1.50
N ARG A 273 21.44 18.56 -2.15
CA ARG A 273 22.87 18.85 -1.98
C ARG A 273 23.14 20.36 -1.98
N PRO A 274 24.30 20.82 -1.47
CA PRO A 274 24.79 22.16 -1.76
C PRO A 274 25.01 22.33 -3.28
N ALA A 275 24.61 23.46 -3.83
CA ALA A 275 24.79 23.72 -5.25
C ALA A 275 26.28 23.94 -5.57
N PRO A 276 26.89 23.17 -6.48
CA PRO A 276 28.25 23.40 -6.93
C PRO A 276 28.35 24.68 -7.78
N GLU A 277 29.55 25.21 -7.99
CA GLU A 277 29.78 26.39 -8.82
C GLU A 277 29.33 26.15 -10.29
N THR A 278 29.66 24.97 -10.82
CA THR A 278 29.24 24.57 -12.18
C THR A 278 27.91 23.81 -12.10
N HIS A 279 27.02 24.03 -13.08
CA HIS A 279 25.73 23.30 -13.13
C HIS A 279 26.00 21.88 -13.61
N PRO A 280 25.63 20.84 -12.81
CA PRO A 280 25.78 19.46 -13.24
C PRO A 280 24.83 19.15 -14.41
N ALA A 281 25.22 18.17 -15.23
CA ALA A 281 24.37 17.67 -16.31
C ALA A 281 23.22 16.81 -15.74
N GLY A 282 22.15 16.63 -16.52
CA GLY A 282 21.02 15.77 -16.14
C GLY A 282 19.92 16.52 -15.39
N ASN A 283 19.20 15.78 -14.52
CA ASN A 283 18.10 16.33 -13.72
C ASN A 283 18.62 17.01 -12.45
N ALA A 284 19.25 18.14 -12.61
CA ALA A 284 19.80 18.91 -11.51
C ALA A 284 19.13 20.30 -11.48
N PHE A 285 18.45 20.62 -10.41
CA PHE A 285 17.63 21.82 -10.28
C PHE A 285 18.13 22.69 -9.14
N ARG A 286 18.60 23.89 -9.44
CA ARG A 286 18.95 24.90 -8.43
C ARG A 286 17.68 25.53 -7.88
N GLY A 287 17.69 25.85 -6.58
CA GLY A 287 16.54 26.49 -5.97
C GLY A 287 16.73 26.73 -4.48
N ARG A 288 15.62 26.89 -3.79
CA ARG A 288 15.57 27.15 -2.34
C ARG A 288 14.44 26.37 -1.67
N ILE A 289 14.58 26.13 -0.37
CA ILE A 289 13.52 25.58 0.45
C ILE A 289 12.57 26.73 0.84
N VAL A 290 11.28 26.53 0.56
CA VAL A 290 10.20 27.50 0.85
C VAL A 290 9.32 27.06 2.01
N GLY A 291 9.48 25.83 2.46
CA GLY A 291 8.77 25.29 3.63
C GLY A 291 9.40 23.99 4.12
N GLU A 292 9.21 23.70 5.39
CA GLU A 292 9.68 22.46 6.01
C GLU A 292 8.68 21.95 7.07
N ILE A 293 8.55 20.64 7.16
CA ILE A 293 7.77 19.96 8.20
C ILE A 293 8.65 18.88 8.81
N THR A 294 8.86 18.94 10.12
CA THR A 294 9.60 17.90 10.84
C THR A 294 8.68 16.75 11.25
N ARG A 295 9.15 15.52 11.06
CA ARG A 295 8.50 14.28 11.48
C ARG A 295 9.43 13.42 12.37
N GLY A 296 10.12 14.08 13.28
CA GLY A 296 11.10 13.45 14.18
C GLY A 296 12.43 13.18 13.46
N SER A 297 12.63 11.98 12.96
CA SER A 297 13.88 11.59 12.26
C SER A 297 13.95 12.03 10.80
N LEU A 298 12.86 12.54 10.23
CA LEU A 298 12.74 12.98 8.85
C LEU A 298 12.22 14.41 8.76
N TYR A 299 12.66 15.14 7.73
CA TYR A 299 12.06 16.38 7.28
C TYR A 299 11.38 16.18 5.93
N THR A 300 10.16 16.68 5.81
CA THR A 300 9.53 16.93 4.52
C THR A 300 9.86 18.36 4.12
N LEU A 301 10.54 18.54 2.99
CA LEU A 301 11.00 19.83 2.49
C LEU A 301 10.27 20.19 1.21
N PHE A 302 9.88 21.44 1.09
CA PHE A 302 9.21 21.99 -0.08
C PHE A 302 10.19 22.89 -0.83
N PHE A 303 10.62 22.43 -2.00
CA PHE A 303 11.68 23.06 -2.79
C PHE A 303 11.08 23.81 -3.97
N GLN A 304 11.47 25.07 -4.10
CA GLN A 304 11.15 25.92 -5.26
C GLN A 304 12.35 25.98 -6.21
N VAL A 305 12.15 25.50 -7.42
CA VAL A 305 13.17 25.54 -8.47
C VAL A 305 13.35 26.99 -8.94
N ARG A 306 14.60 27.41 -9.10
CA ARG A 306 14.94 28.69 -9.70
C ARG A 306 14.65 28.63 -11.21
N ARG A 307 13.67 29.41 -11.66
CA ARG A 307 13.31 29.49 -13.09
C ARG A 307 14.43 30.15 -13.91
N ASP A 308 14.65 29.60 -15.10
CA ASP A 308 15.55 30.27 -16.07
C ASP A 308 14.87 31.53 -16.59
N PRO A 309 15.48 32.73 -16.39
CA PRO A 309 14.91 33.97 -16.93
C PRO A 309 14.81 34.00 -18.48
N ALA A 310 15.59 33.14 -19.14
CA ALA A 310 15.56 33.04 -20.60
C ALA A 310 14.38 32.20 -21.13
N ASP A 311 13.62 31.51 -20.24
CA ASP A 311 12.41 30.75 -20.62
C ASP A 311 11.12 31.42 -20.05
N PRO A 312 10.49 32.36 -20.82
CA PRO A 312 9.31 33.08 -20.36
C PRO A 312 8.10 32.17 -20.04
N GLN A 313 8.03 30.98 -20.66
CA GLN A 313 6.93 30.05 -20.43
C GLN A 313 7.02 29.37 -19.04
N LEU A 314 8.23 29.17 -18.51
CA LEU A 314 8.43 28.71 -17.16
C LEU A 314 8.12 29.76 -16.10
N LEU A 315 8.32 31.04 -16.41
CA LEU A 315 8.04 32.15 -15.49
C LEU A 315 6.56 32.34 -15.21
N SER A 316 5.67 31.92 -16.12
CA SER A 316 4.21 32.05 -15.98
C SER A 316 3.55 30.90 -15.24
N LEU A 317 4.27 29.80 -14.97
CA LEU A 317 3.74 28.62 -14.32
C LEU A 317 3.92 28.71 -12.79
N GLU A 318 2.80 28.70 -12.07
CA GLU A 318 2.82 28.58 -10.60
C GLU A 318 3.12 27.14 -10.21
N GLY A 319 4.03 26.95 -9.22
CA GLY A 319 4.23 25.66 -8.57
C GLY A 319 3.02 25.22 -7.72
N THR A 320 3.10 24.05 -7.13
CA THR A 320 2.08 23.54 -6.21
C THR A 320 2.04 24.41 -4.95
N ARG A 321 0.83 24.65 -4.39
CA ARG A 321 0.67 25.38 -3.14
C ARG A 321 0.38 24.41 -1.99
N HIS A 322 1.10 24.56 -0.90
CA HIS A 322 0.79 23.85 0.35
C HIS A 322 -0.04 24.77 1.26
N PRO A 323 -1.13 24.30 1.90
CA PRO A 323 -1.99 25.15 2.74
C PRO A 323 -1.28 25.87 3.90
N GLY A 324 -0.15 25.30 4.37
CA GLY A 324 0.65 25.86 5.48
C GLY A 324 1.75 26.82 5.04
N PHE A 325 1.96 27.09 3.75
CA PHE A 325 3.05 27.93 3.25
C PHE A 325 2.55 28.96 2.24
N ASN A 326 3.08 30.17 2.34
CA ASN A 326 2.69 31.28 1.45
C ASN A 326 3.29 31.21 0.05
N GLN A 327 4.31 30.39 -0.15
CA GLN A 327 5.04 30.31 -1.42
C GLN A 327 4.75 28.98 -2.11
N PRO A 328 4.61 28.98 -3.46
CA PRO A 328 4.51 27.76 -4.22
C PRO A 328 5.83 26.99 -4.23
N TYR A 329 5.75 25.67 -4.35
CA TYR A 329 6.90 24.79 -4.50
C TYR A 329 6.72 23.90 -5.75
N ASP A 330 7.83 23.29 -6.18
CA ASP A 330 7.87 22.41 -7.34
C ASP A 330 8.15 20.96 -7.00
N ILE A 331 9.01 20.73 -6.01
CA ILE A 331 9.49 19.42 -5.62
C ILE A 331 9.33 19.26 -4.11
N GLU A 332 8.69 18.18 -3.71
CA GLU A 332 8.63 17.72 -2.31
C GLU A 332 9.74 16.68 -2.09
N LEU A 333 10.52 16.82 -1.01
CA LEU A 333 11.60 15.90 -0.65
C LEU A 333 11.38 15.36 0.77
N GLU A 334 11.82 14.12 1.00
CA GLU A 334 12.00 13.57 2.34
C GLU A 334 13.48 13.37 2.61
N VAL A 335 14.00 14.03 3.65
CA VAL A 335 15.44 14.05 3.98
C VAL A 335 15.63 13.68 5.45
N PRO A 336 16.59 12.79 5.79
CA PRO A 336 16.95 12.52 7.18
C PRO A 336 17.34 13.78 7.94
N ALA A 337 16.87 13.91 9.18
CA ALA A 337 17.08 15.10 9.99
C ALA A 337 18.57 15.46 10.15
N ARG A 338 19.43 14.45 10.32
CA ARG A 338 20.88 14.65 10.41
C ARG A 338 21.45 15.30 9.15
N GLN A 339 21.10 14.78 7.98
CA GLN A 339 21.57 15.30 6.69
C GLN A 339 21.08 16.73 6.46
N TYR A 340 19.80 17.00 6.73
CA TYR A 340 19.25 18.34 6.54
C TYR A 340 19.86 19.37 7.48
N ASN A 341 20.10 19.02 8.74
CA ASN A 341 20.75 19.91 9.70
C ASN A 341 22.21 20.25 9.31
N GLU A 342 22.91 19.34 8.66
CA GLU A 342 24.25 19.62 8.11
C GLU A 342 24.16 20.57 6.90
N LEU A 343 23.20 20.37 5.99
CA LEU A 343 22.96 21.25 4.84
C LEU A 343 22.54 22.67 5.25
N ARG A 344 21.74 22.83 6.29
CA ARG A 344 21.34 24.15 6.83
C ARG A 344 22.54 25.00 7.26
N LYS A 345 23.62 24.38 7.76
CA LYS A 345 24.84 25.10 8.15
C LYS A 345 25.61 25.67 6.95
N ALA A 346 25.45 25.06 5.77
CA ALA A 346 26.10 25.52 4.53
C ALA A 346 25.37 26.70 3.85
N GLY A 347 24.21 27.12 4.34
CA GLY A 347 23.39 28.20 3.83
C GLY A 347 22.22 27.73 2.94
N PRO A 348 20.99 28.21 3.22
CA PRO A 348 19.76 27.68 2.60
C PRO A 348 19.50 28.19 1.15
N GLU A 349 20.26 29.17 0.69
CA GLU A 349 19.96 29.89 -0.56
C GLU A 349 20.63 29.30 -1.81
N ASN A 350 21.55 28.35 -1.65
CA ASN A 350 22.29 27.76 -2.76
C ASN A 350 22.24 26.23 -2.70
N LEU A 351 21.03 25.70 -2.90
CA LEU A 351 20.77 24.26 -2.87
C LEU A 351 20.47 23.73 -4.27
N LEU A 352 20.78 22.46 -4.46
CA LEU A 352 20.54 21.71 -5.68
C LEU A 352 19.74 20.46 -5.33
N VAL A 353 18.71 20.16 -6.12
CA VAL A 353 18.01 18.89 -6.12
C VAL A 353 18.44 18.08 -7.34
N GLU A 354 18.97 16.89 -7.11
CA GLU A 354 19.32 15.91 -8.13
C GLU A 354 18.27 14.79 -8.15
N ILE A 355 17.88 14.37 -9.36
CA ILE A 355 16.90 13.31 -9.59
C ILE A 355 17.50 12.33 -10.60
N GLU A 356 17.65 11.08 -10.24
CA GLU A 356 18.08 10.06 -11.20
C GLU A 356 16.97 9.82 -12.23
N PRO A 357 17.28 9.76 -13.55
CA PRO A 357 16.27 9.52 -14.58
C PRO A 357 15.46 8.24 -14.38
N GLU A 358 16.07 7.21 -13.80
CA GLU A 358 15.47 5.92 -13.49
C GLU A 358 14.44 6.00 -12.35
N ALA A 359 14.56 7.00 -11.48
CA ALA A 359 13.62 7.24 -10.39
C ALA A 359 12.32 7.90 -10.87
N VAL A 360 12.33 8.51 -12.06
CA VAL A 360 11.17 9.17 -12.64
C VAL A 360 10.31 8.16 -13.39
N HIS A 361 9.12 7.90 -12.87
CA HIS A 361 8.12 7.07 -13.54
C HIS A 361 7.21 7.92 -14.43
N LEU A 362 7.00 7.49 -15.68
CA LEU A 362 6.11 8.15 -16.64
C LEU A 362 4.79 7.39 -16.78
N ILE A 363 3.70 8.08 -16.46
CA ILE A 363 2.35 7.63 -16.76
C ILE A 363 1.97 8.25 -18.11
N THR A 364 1.67 7.39 -19.07
CA THR A 364 1.17 7.78 -20.41
C THR A 364 -0.34 7.71 -20.40
N ALA A 365 -0.99 8.61 -21.14
CA ALA A 365 -2.44 8.64 -21.31
C ALA A 365 -2.95 7.36 -22.01
#